data_f9fdeec12332ef872ef613224a6330fe
#
_entry.id   f9fdeec12332ef872ef613224a6330fe
#
_cell.length_a   1.000
_cell.length_b   1.000
_cell.length_c   1.000
_cell.angle_alpha   90.00
_cell.angle_beta   90.00
_cell.angle_gamma   90.00
#
_symmetry.space_group_name_H-M   'P 1'
#
loop_
_entity.id
_entity.type
_entity.pdbx_description
1 polymer ?
#
loop_
_entity_poly.entity_id
_entity_poly.type
_entity_poly.pdbx_seq_one_letter_code
_entity_poly.pdbx_strand_id
1 'polypeptide(L)'
;QLFGPRMYIANATGCSSIWGGSAPGIPYTKNEKGQGPAWANSLFEDNAEYGYGMYLAQDTMRKRLIREAEALVGDIEAPHEKEVLENYLATLEDGEANLAATDTLIDVLSKSLDPRAQQLLHHKQFLSKKSNWILGGDGWAYDIGFGGLDHVMASGADVNVLVFDTEVYSNTGGQMSKSTPTGAVAQFAANGKEGTKKDLAYMMMTYGSVYVAQVALGADFNQTLSLIHISEP
;
A
#
# COMPACT_ATOMS: atom_id res chain seq x y z
N GLN A 1 -9.22 -9.29 1.17
CA GLN A 1 -9.50 -10.37 2.13
C GLN A 1 -8.34 -10.62 3.10
N LEU A 2 -7.10 -10.66 2.60
CA LEU A 2 -5.93 -10.97 3.42
C LEU A 2 -5.54 -9.81 4.32
N PHE A 3 -5.38 -8.61 3.76
CA PHE A 3 -4.80 -7.46 4.46
C PHE A 3 -5.77 -6.30 4.68
N GLY A 4 -7.04 -6.43 4.24
CA GLY A 4 -8.00 -5.34 4.21
C GLY A 4 -8.11 -4.50 5.48
N PRO A 5 -8.15 -5.08 6.70
CA PRO A 5 -8.26 -4.30 7.94
C PRO A 5 -7.09 -3.35 8.24
N ARG A 6 -5.92 -3.62 7.67
CA ARG A 6 -4.71 -2.82 7.86
C ARG A 6 -4.17 -2.17 6.58
N MET A 7 -4.92 -2.24 5.47
CA MET A 7 -4.47 -1.82 4.14
C MET A 7 -4.87 -0.38 3.83
N TYR A 8 -3.91 0.39 3.34
CA TYR A 8 -4.11 1.72 2.74
C TYR A 8 -3.77 1.66 1.26
N ILE A 9 -4.62 2.25 0.43
CA ILE A 9 -4.48 2.20 -1.03
C ILE A 9 -4.59 3.61 -1.60
N ALA A 10 -3.50 4.07 -2.22
CA ALA A 10 -3.51 5.20 -3.15
C ALA A 10 -3.73 4.66 -4.56
N ASN A 11 -4.78 5.11 -5.22
CA ASN A 11 -5.17 4.58 -6.52
C ASN A 11 -5.14 5.69 -7.58
N ALA A 12 -4.41 5.49 -8.66
CA ALA A 12 -4.36 6.46 -9.75
C ALA A 12 -5.73 6.54 -10.45
N THR A 13 -6.26 7.73 -10.63
CA THR A 13 -7.46 7.94 -11.45
C THR A 13 -7.23 7.41 -12.86
N GLY A 14 -8.11 6.55 -13.36
CA GLY A 14 -7.97 5.90 -14.66
C GLY A 14 -8.34 4.41 -14.61
N CYS A 15 -7.53 3.54 -15.22
CA CYS A 15 -7.84 2.11 -15.34
C CYS A 15 -8.04 1.43 -13.98
N SER A 16 -7.16 1.68 -13.02
CA SER A 16 -7.26 1.06 -11.69
C SER A 16 -8.42 1.61 -10.86
N SER A 17 -8.84 2.86 -11.05
CA SER A 17 -10.02 3.40 -10.37
C SER A 17 -11.33 2.83 -10.91
N ILE A 18 -11.40 2.54 -12.20
CA ILE A 18 -12.56 1.85 -12.79
C ILE A 18 -12.66 0.42 -12.27
N TRP A 19 -11.55 -0.31 -12.30
CA TRP A 19 -11.46 -1.66 -11.73
C TRP A 19 -11.79 -1.69 -10.23
N GLY A 20 -11.25 -0.73 -9.47
CA GLY A 20 -11.34 -0.71 -8.01
C GLY A 20 -12.60 -0.04 -7.45
N GLY A 21 -13.26 0.86 -8.16
CA GLY A 21 -14.29 1.70 -7.58
C GLY A 21 -15.55 1.96 -8.39
N SER A 22 -15.52 1.70 -9.69
CA SER A 22 -16.66 2.03 -10.59
C SER A 22 -17.34 0.81 -11.20
N ALA A 23 -16.67 -0.33 -11.24
CA ALA A 23 -17.25 -1.55 -11.78
C ALA A 23 -18.18 -2.23 -10.76
N PRO A 24 -19.22 -2.97 -11.20
CA PRO A 24 -20.13 -3.68 -10.29
C PRO A 24 -19.45 -4.69 -9.37
N GLY A 25 -18.29 -5.21 -9.74
CA GLY A 25 -17.48 -6.14 -8.97
C GLY A 25 -16.38 -5.47 -8.17
N ILE A 26 -16.69 -4.44 -7.38
CA ILE A 26 -15.70 -3.73 -6.55
C ILE A 26 -14.88 -4.71 -5.70
N PRO A 27 -13.53 -4.75 -5.84
CA PRO A 27 -12.70 -5.67 -5.08
C PRO A 27 -12.53 -5.23 -3.62
N TYR A 28 -12.78 -3.97 -3.31
CA TYR A 28 -12.68 -3.43 -1.95
C TYR A 28 -13.98 -3.71 -1.20
N THR A 29 -13.90 -4.56 -0.18
CA THR A 29 -15.04 -4.98 0.61
C THR A 29 -14.71 -4.93 2.10
N LYS A 30 -15.71 -5.17 2.92
CA LYS A 30 -15.56 -5.24 4.38
C LYS A 30 -15.72 -6.67 4.86
N ASN A 31 -15.02 -7.01 5.94
CA ASN A 31 -15.20 -8.27 6.64
C ASN A 31 -16.46 -8.21 7.55
N GLU A 32 -16.72 -9.30 8.28
CA GLU A 32 -17.86 -9.42 9.21
C GLU A 32 -17.82 -8.37 10.32
N LYS A 33 -16.64 -7.86 10.67
CA LYS A 33 -16.45 -6.79 11.66
C LYS A 33 -16.62 -5.39 11.07
N GLY A 34 -16.98 -5.27 9.79
CA GLY A 34 -17.12 -3.99 9.08
C GLY A 34 -15.81 -3.32 8.71
N GLN A 35 -14.68 -4.02 8.83
CA GLN A 35 -13.34 -3.53 8.50
C GLN A 35 -12.98 -3.90 7.05
N GLY A 36 -12.26 -3.01 6.38
CA GLY A 36 -11.77 -3.20 5.02
C GLY A 36 -10.69 -2.18 4.70
N PRO A 37 -10.15 -2.18 3.47
CA PRO A 37 -9.11 -1.24 3.09
C PRO A 37 -9.63 0.20 3.10
N ALA A 38 -8.78 1.10 3.57
CA ALA A 38 -8.96 2.53 3.33
C ALA A 38 -8.33 2.87 1.97
N TRP A 39 -9.10 3.45 1.06
CA TRP A 39 -8.60 3.77 -0.27
C TRP A 39 -9.11 5.12 -0.76
N ALA A 40 -8.31 5.77 -1.59
CA ALA A 40 -8.68 7.01 -2.25
C ALA A 40 -8.02 7.11 -3.62
N ASN A 41 -8.69 7.80 -4.54
CA ASN A 41 -8.09 8.19 -5.81
C ASN A 41 -7.27 9.47 -5.64
N SER A 42 -6.08 9.46 -6.21
CA SER A 42 -5.32 10.66 -6.51
C SER A 42 -5.68 11.20 -7.90
N LEU A 43 -5.02 12.27 -8.32
CA LEU A 43 -4.93 12.60 -9.73
C LEU A 43 -4.11 11.53 -10.47
N PHE A 44 -4.31 11.45 -11.78
CA PHE A 44 -3.65 10.46 -12.62
C PHE A 44 -2.12 10.54 -12.58
N GLU A 45 -1.60 11.76 -12.57
CA GLU A 45 -0.17 12.06 -12.64
C GLU A 45 0.57 11.94 -11.31
N ASP A 46 -0.08 12.17 -10.17
CA ASP A 46 0.56 12.37 -8.86
C ASP A 46 0.41 11.20 -7.87
N ASN A 47 -0.02 10.04 -8.35
CA ASN A 47 -0.38 8.93 -7.47
C ASN A 47 0.79 8.38 -6.65
N ALA A 48 2.00 8.41 -7.19
CA ALA A 48 3.19 7.98 -6.46
C ALA A 48 3.45 8.90 -5.26
N GLU A 49 3.43 10.20 -5.49
CA GLU A 49 3.62 11.24 -4.48
C GLU A 49 2.51 11.22 -3.43
N TYR A 50 1.28 11.03 -3.87
CA TYR A 50 0.13 10.92 -2.99
C TYR A 50 0.23 9.70 -2.06
N GLY A 51 0.52 8.53 -2.62
CA GLY A 51 0.70 7.29 -1.84
C GLY A 51 1.90 7.35 -0.91
N TYR A 52 2.98 7.97 -1.35
CA TYR A 52 4.16 8.21 -0.51
C TYR A 52 3.85 9.16 0.64
N GLY A 53 3.10 10.23 0.39
CA GLY A 53 2.63 11.14 1.44
C GLY A 53 1.74 10.45 2.47
N MET A 54 0.85 9.57 2.04
CA MET A 54 0.04 8.73 2.95
C MET A 54 0.93 7.84 3.82
N TYR A 55 1.93 7.17 3.23
CA TYR A 55 2.90 6.37 3.97
C TYR A 55 3.66 7.19 5.00
N LEU A 56 4.22 8.34 4.61
CA LEU A 56 4.99 9.22 5.51
C LEU A 56 4.14 9.69 6.69
N ALA A 57 2.87 10.03 6.47
CA ALA A 57 1.96 10.43 7.54
C ALA A 57 1.72 9.28 8.53
N GLN A 58 1.46 8.07 8.02
CA GLN A 58 1.25 6.86 8.84
C GLN A 58 2.50 6.50 9.64
N ASP A 59 3.66 6.45 8.99
CA ASP A 59 4.95 6.11 9.59
C ASP A 59 5.35 7.11 10.69
N THR A 60 5.21 8.40 10.40
CA THR A 60 5.54 9.47 11.37
C THR A 60 4.66 9.39 12.61
N MET A 61 3.35 9.23 12.45
CA MET A 61 2.42 9.11 13.57
C MET A 61 2.67 7.82 14.36
N ARG A 62 2.87 6.71 13.67
CA ARG A 62 3.16 5.43 14.32
C ARG A 62 4.45 5.47 15.13
N LYS A 63 5.55 5.98 14.56
CA LYS A 63 6.83 6.14 15.27
C LYS A 63 6.72 7.02 16.51
N ARG A 64 5.87 8.04 16.45
CA ARG A 64 5.58 8.86 17.63
C ARG A 64 4.87 8.04 18.70
N LEU A 65 3.80 7.31 18.35
CA LEU A 65 3.04 6.52 19.30
C LEU A 65 3.85 5.36 19.90
N ILE A 66 4.74 4.75 19.13
CA ILE A 66 5.68 3.74 19.64
C ILE A 66 6.54 4.33 20.76
N ARG A 67 7.15 5.51 20.55
CA ARG A 67 7.93 6.19 21.60
C ARG A 67 7.10 6.54 22.83
N GLU A 68 5.85 6.96 22.64
CA GLU A 68 4.94 7.23 23.75
C GLU A 68 4.59 5.93 24.52
N ALA A 69 4.41 4.80 23.82
CA ALA A 69 4.17 3.50 24.43
C ALA A 69 5.42 2.98 25.20
N GLU A 70 6.61 3.12 24.62
CA GLU A 70 7.90 2.78 25.27
C GLU A 70 8.08 3.56 26.58
N ALA A 71 7.79 4.84 26.55
CA ALA A 71 7.88 5.67 27.77
C ALA A 71 6.84 5.25 28.81
N LEU A 72 5.63 4.89 28.37
CA LEU A 72 4.56 4.44 29.26
C LEU A 72 4.90 3.11 29.94
N VAL A 73 5.50 2.15 29.22
CA VAL A 73 5.95 0.86 29.80
C VAL A 73 6.91 1.05 30.99
N GLY A 74 7.79 2.04 30.88
CA GLY A 74 8.77 2.33 31.93
C GLY A 74 8.16 2.80 33.25
N ASP A 75 6.98 3.41 33.19
CA ASP A 75 6.34 4.08 34.33
C ASP A 75 5.12 3.30 34.88
N ILE A 76 4.59 2.33 34.14
CA ILE A 76 3.41 1.56 34.55
C ILE A 76 3.79 0.54 35.63
N GLU A 77 3.06 0.59 36.77
CA GLU A 77 3.20 -0.37 37.87
C GLU A 77 2.26 -1.57 37.75
N ALA A 78 1.15 -1.44 37.03
CA ALA A 78 0.17 -2.51 36.87
C ALA A 78 0.73 -3.63 35.96
N PRO A 79 0.96 -4.86 36.51
CA PRO A 79 1.68 -5.92 35.76
C PRO A 79 0.99 -6.31 34.45
N HIS A 80 -0.33 -6.37 34.45
CA HIS A 80 -1.11 -6.74 33.26
C HIS A 80 -1.05 -5.68 32.14
N GLU A 81 -1.15 -4.39 32.48
CA GLU A 81 -1.03 -3.30 31.50
C GLU A 81 0.38 -3.27 30.90
N LYS A 82 1.38 -3.50 31.73
CA LYS A 82 2.79 -3.58 31.31
C LYS A 82 3.03 -4.73 30.33
N GLU A 83 2.54 -5.93 30.64
CA GLU A 83 2.65 -7.11 29.77
C GLU A 83 2.01 -6.87 28.41
N VAL A 84 0.84 -6.24 28.35
CA VAL A 84 0.15 -5.95 27.09
C VAL A 84 0.91 -4.92 26.26
N LEU A 85 1.47 -3.88 26.87
CA LEU A 85 2.30 -2.91 26.19
C LEU A 85 3.61 -3.53 25.64
N GLU A 86 4.27 -4.37 26.44
CA GLU A 86 5.47 -5.10 26.04
C GLU A 86 5.18 -6.03 24.85
N ASN A 87 4.05 -6.75 24.88
CA ASN A 87 3.63 -7.58 23.75
C ASN A 87 3.35 -6.78 22.48
N TYR A 88 2.70 -5.62 22.61
CA TYR A 88 2.51 -4.71 21.48
C TYR A 88 3.85 -4.27 20.88
N LEU A 89 4.81 -3.87 21.71
CA LEU A 89 6.13 -3.44 21.27
C LEU A 89 6.96 -4.59 20.66
N ALA A 90 6.76 -5.82 21.12
CA ALA A 90 7.45 -6.99 20.57
C ALA A 90 6.94 -7.41 19.18
N THR A 91 5.76 -6.98 18.77
CA THR A 91 5.11 -7.38 17.52
C THR A 91 5.17 -6.33 16.40
N LEU A 92 5.89 -5.22 16.60
CA LEU A 92 5.83 -4.04 15.72
C LEU A 92 6.07 -4.32 14.23
N GLU A 93 6.89 -5.32 13.90
CA GLU A 93 7.22 -5.64 12.50
C GLU A 93 6.36 -6.73 11.89
N ASP A 94 5.58 -7.46 12.68
CA ASP A 94 4.65 -8.47 12.20
C ASP A 94 3.24 -7.86 12.06
N GLY A 95 2.76 -7.71 10.84
CA GLY A 95 1.49 -7.01 10.58
C GLY A 95 0.26 -7.69 11.18
N GLU A 96 0.21 -9.01 11.23
CA GLU A 96 -0.93 -9.78 11.77
C GLU A 96 -0.88 -9.85 13.30
N ALA A 97 0.27 -10.22 13.85
CA ALA A 97 0.47 -10.26 15.30
C ALA A 97 0.32 -8.87 15.93
N ASN A 98 0.84 -7.82 15.27
CA ASN A 98 0.70 -6.45 15.74
C ASN A 98 -0.74 -5.94 15.71
N LEU A 99 -1.56 -6.36 14.72
CA LEU A 99 -2.98 -6.02 14.69
C LEU A 99 -3.71 -6.62 15.90
N ALA A 100 -3.47 -7.89 16.19
CA ALA A 100 -4.06 -8.58 17.35
C ALA A 100 -3.59 -7.99 18.69
N ALA A 101 -2.30 -7.69 18.81
CA ALA A 101 -1.73 -7.03 19.98
C ALA A 101 -2.29 -5.61 20.17
N THR A 102 -2.53 -4.88 19.07
CA THR A 102 -3.15 -3.55 19.09
C THR A 102 -4.59 -3.60 19.59
N ASP A 103 -5.39 -4.57 19.16
CA ASP A 103 -6.77 -4.74 19.65
C ASP A 103 -6.79 -4.97 21.16
N THR A 104 -5.90 -5.83 21.67
CA THR A 104 -5.74 -6.08 23.12
C THR A 104 -5.28 -4.83 23.87
N LEU A 105 -4.32 -4.09 23.30
CA LEU A 105 -3.82 -2.85 23.87
C LEU A 105 -4.93 -1.79 23.99
N ILE A 106 -5.75 -1.61 22.97
CA ILE A 106 -6.87 -0.67 22.97
C ILE A 106 -7.86 -1.03 24.08
N ASP A 107 -8.16 -2.30 24.26
CA ASP A 107 -9.07 -2.78 25.32
C ASP A 107 -8.54 -2.44 26.73
N VAL A 108 -7.25 -2.65 26.96
CA VAL A 108 -6.61 -2.37 28.26
C VAL A 108 -6.53 -0.87 28.50
N LEU A 109 -6.01 -0.10 27.53
CA LEU A 109 -5.87 1.35 27.66
C LEU A 109 -7.23 2.06 27.83
N SER A 110 -8.31 1.50 27.28
CA SER A 110 -9.66 2.08 27.43
C SER A 110 -10.14 2.12 28.89
N LYS A 111 -9.56 1.31 29.75
CA LYS A 111 -9.88 1.22 31.18
C LYS A 111 -8.90 2.02 32.05
N SER A 112 -7.79 2.48 31.47
CA SER A 112 -6.76 3.24 32.16
C SER A 112 -7.20 4.71 32.37
N LEU A 113 -6.87 5.25 33.53
CA LEU A 113 -7.06 6.68 33.85
C LEU A 113 -5.80 7.52 33.58
N ASP A 114 -4.70 6.91 33.15
CA ASP A 114 -3.47 7.62 32.80
C ASP A 114 -3.72 8.50 31.56
N PRO A 115 -3.44 9.80 31.64
CA PRO A 115 -3.61 10.72 30.51
C PRO A 115 -2.82 10.31 29.25
N ARG A 116 -1.67 9.64 29.41
CA ARG A 116 -0.84 9.15 28.31
C ARG A 116 -1.52 7.96 27.61
N ALA A 117 -2.14 7.07 28.37
CA ALA A 117 -2.95 5.99 27.82
C ALA A 117 -4.11 6.54 26.99
N GLN A 118 -4.79 7.59 27.47
CA GLN A 118 -5.85 8.26 26.73
C GLN A 118 -5.34 8.95 25.46
N GLN A 119 -4.11 9.48 25.47
CA GLN A 119 -3.49 10.06 24.29
C GLN A 119 -3.19 8.98 23.22
N LEU A 120 -2.67 7.83 23.60
CA LEU A 120 -2.50 6.69 22.69
C LEU A 120 -3.84 6.26 22.06
N LEU A 121 -4.90 6.17 22.87
CA LEU A 121 -6.25 5.85 22.40
C LEU A 121 -6.82 6.88 21.42
N HIS A 122 -6.55 8.17 21.61
CA HIS A 122 -7.00 9.22 20.71
C HIS A 122 -6.47 9.03 19.28
N HIS A 123 -5.29 8.42 19.16
CA HIS A 123 -4.62 8.14 17.89
C HIS A 123 -4.57 6.64 17.55
N LYS A 124 -5.45 5.82 18.12
CA LYS A 124 -5.46 4.36 17.99
C LYS A 124 -5.40 3.83 16.56
N GLN A 125 -5.92 4.59 15.58
CA GLN A 125 -5.89 4.22 14.16
C GLN A 125 -4.47 4.09 13.59
N PHE A 126 -3.45 4.66 14.24
CA PHE A 126 -2.05 4.60 13.84
C PHE A 126 -1.21 3.59 14.63
N LEU A 127 -1.77 2.89 15.62
CA LEU A 127 -1.02 1.94 16.45
C LEU A 127 -0.59 0.71 15.65
N SER A 128 -1.51 0.07 14.94
CA SER A 128 -1.18 -1.15 14.17
C SER A 128 -0.36 -0.86 12.92
N LYS A 129 0.55 -1.79 12.58
CA LYS A 129 1.31 -1.75 11.33
C LYS A 129 0.34 -1.77 10.14
N LYS A 130 0.53 -0.84 9.20
CA LYS A 130 -0.27 -0.73 7.98
C LYS A 130 0.49 -1.28 6.79
N SER A 131 -0.25 -1.86 5.86
CA SER A 131 0.22 -2.24 4.53
C SER A 131 -0.16 -1.13 3.57
N ASN A 132 0.84 -0.46 2.99
CA ASN A 132 0.64 0.71 2.14
C ASN A 132 0.82 0.32 0.67
N TRP A 133 -0.19 0.60 -0.15
CA TRP A 133 -0.24 0.22 -1.55
C TRP A 133 -0.47 1.42 -2.46
N ILE A 134 0.26 1.44 -3.57
CA ILE A 134 0.11 2.43 -4.64
C ILE A 134 -0.27 1.67 -5.91
N LEU A 135 -1.46 1.90 -6.44
CA LEU A 135 -2.01 1.18 -7.57
C LEU A 135 -2.22 2.12 -8.75
N GLY A 136 -1.87 1.67 -9.95
CA GLY A 136 -2.14 2.45 -11.16
C GLY A 136 -1.88 1.67 -12.43
N GLY A 137 -2.33 2.24 -13.55
CA GLY A 137 -2.13 1.68 -14.88
C GLY A 137 -0.77 2.06 -15.48
N ASP A 138 -0.52 1.56 -16.68
CA ASP A 138 0.72 1.80 -17.42
C ASP A 138 0.91 3.27 -17.81
N GLY A 139 -0.14 3.99 -18.15
CA GLY A 139 -0.04 5.42 -18.46
C GLY A 139 0.50 6.25 -17.29
N TRP A 140 0.13 5.90 -16.06
CA TRP A 140 0.72 6.49 -14.86
C TRP A 140 2.17 6.04 -14.68
N ALA A 141 2.41 4.74 -14.57
CA ALA A 141 3.70 4.21 -14.14
C ALA A 141 4.80 4.32 -15.21
N TYR A 142 4.46 4.19 -16.50
CA TYR A 142 5.42 4.21 -17.59
C TYR A 142 5.63 5.60 -18.17
N ASP A 143 4.65 6.48 -18.06
CA ASP A 143 4.66 7.80 -18.70
C ASP A 143 4.64 8.94 -17.68
N ILE A 144 3.48 9.51 -17.39
CA ILE A 144 3.39 10.80 -16.70
C ILE A 144 3.79 10.74 -15.22
N GLY A 145 3.48 9.67 -14.52
CA GLY A 145 3.81 9.48 -13.09
C GLY A 145 5.15 8.79 -12.83
N PHE A 146 5.92 8.47 -13.89
CA PHE A 146 7.17 7.71 -13.73
C PHE A 146 8.18 8.40 -12.81
N GLY A 147 8.34 9.72 -12.91
CA GLY A 147 9.30 10.44 -12.07
C GLY A 147 9.00 10.35 -10.58
N GLY A 148 7.73 10.44 -10.19
CA GLY A 148 7.31 10.22 -8.80
C GLY A 148 7.49 8.78 -8.35
N LEU A 149 7.14 7.83 -9.20
CA LEU A 149 7.35 6.40 -8.91
C LEU A 149 8.83 6.07 -8.72
N ASP A 150 9.69 6.58 -9.58
CA ASP A 150 11.14 6.45 -9.50
C ASP A 150 11.68 6.96 -8.15
N HIS A 151 11.25 8.15 -7.74
CA HIS A 151 11.61 8.73 -6.44
C HIS A 151 11.14 7.87 -5.26
N VAL A 152 9.93 7.36 -5.30
CA VAL A 152 9.38 6.50 -4.23
C VAL A 152 10.19 5.22 -4.10
N MET A 153 10.53 4.58 -5.22
CA MET A 153 11.38 3.37 -5.20
C MET A 153 12.78 3.66 -4.68
N ALA A 154 13.36 4.80 -5.07
CA ALA A 154 14.67 5.24 -4.58
C ALA A 154 14.68 5.54 -3.08
N SER A 155 13.54 5.90 -2.48
CA SER A 155 13.47 6.29 -1.07
C SER A 155 13.65 5.13 -0.09
N GLY A 156 13.45 3.89 -0.53
CA GLY A 156 13.45 2.70 0.34
C GLY A 156 12.27 2.63 1.32
N ALA A 157 11.19 3.36 1.02
CA ALA A 157 9.96 3.34 1.82
C ALA A 157 9.29 1.95 1.81
N ASP A 158 8.71 1.55 2.94
CA ASP A 158 7.92 0.32 3.08
C ASP A 158 6.54 0.48 2.43
N VAL A 159 6.54 0.42 1.09
CA VAL A 159 5.34 0.55 0.26
C VAL A 159 5.32 -0.51 -0.84
N ASN A 160 4.15 -0.98 -1.17
CA ASN A 160 3.89 -1.91 -2.26
C ASN A 160 3.34 -1.15 -3.47
N VAL A 161 3.89 -1.38 -4.64
CA VAL A 161 3.40 -0.80 -5.90
C VAL A 161 2.85 -1.91 -6.79
N LEU A 162 1.62 -1.73 -7.25
CA LEU A 162 0.99 -2.62 -8.23
C LEU A 162 0.68 -1.86 -9.51
N VAL A 163 1.38 -2.22 -10.58
CA VAL A 163 1.17 -1.63 -11.91
C VAL A 163 0.35 -2.59 -12.78
N PHE A 164 -0.80 -2.11 -13.25
CA PHE A 164 -1.59 -2.82 -14.25
C PHE A 164 -1.04 -2.47 -15.63
N ASP A 165 -0.21 -3.34 -16.18
CA ASP A 165 0.37 -3.20 -17.51
C ASP A 165 -0.63 -3.70 -18.56
N THR A 166 -1.52 -2.81 -18.99
CA THR A 166 -2.54 -3.09 -20.01
C THR A 166 -2.08 -2.74 -21.43
N GLU A 167 -0.82 -2.26 -21.56
CA GLU A 167 -0.15 -1.93 -22.82
C GLU A 167 -0.76 -0.75 -23.62
N VAL A 168 -1.83 -0.16 -23.10
CA VAL A 168 -2.46 1.06 -23.66
C VAL A 168 -3.15 1.85 -22.55
N TYR A 169 -3.44 3.13 -22.79
CA TYR A 169 -4.36 3.92 -21.93
C TYR A 169 -5.79 3.41 -22.12
N SER A 170 -6.15 2.33 -21.44
CA SER A 170 -7.41 1.62 -21.68
C SER A 170 -8.63 2.47 -21.39
N ASN A 171 -8.59 3.26 -20.30
CA ASN A 171 -9.76 4.01 -19.83
C ASN A 171 -10.08 5.25 -20.68
N THR A 172 -9.08 5.87 -21.31
CA THR A 172 -9.26 7.10 -22.08
C THR A 172 -9.52 6.85 -23.57
N GLY A 173 -9.36 5.61 -24.04
CA GLY A 173 -9.70 5.25 -25.42
C GLY A 173 -8.63 4.48 -26.20
N GLY A 174 -7.70 3.83 -25.52
CA GLY A 174 -6.72 2.94 -26.17
C GLY A 174 -5.53 3.65 -26.80
N GLN A 175 -5.09 4.77 -26.22
CA GLN A 175 -3.89 5.47 -26.67
C GLN A 175 -2.64 4.65 -26.35
N MET A 176 -1.63 4.75 -27.23
CA MET A 176 -0.34 4.14 -26.94
C MET A 176 0.31 4.73 -25.69
N SER A 177 0.99 3.89 -24.91
CA SER A 177 1.87 4.25 -23.81
C SER A 177 3.31 3.82 -24.10
N LYS A 178 4.22 4.10 -23.16
CA LYS A 178 5.59 3.51 -23.25
C LYS A 178 5.58 2.00 -22.95
N SER A 179 4.51 1.44 -22.41
CA SER A 179 4.35 -0.01 -22.25
C SER A 179 3.84 -0.72 -23.51
N THR A 180 3.31 0.00 -24.48
CA THR A 180 2.84 -0.57 -25.74
C THR A 180 3.98 -1.23 -26.50
N PRO A 181 3.85 -2.51 -26.94
CA PRO A 181 4.89 -3.21 -27.69
C PRO A 181 5.18 -2.55 -29.04
N THR A 182 6.40 -2.75 -29.53
CA THR A 182 6.79 -2.32 -30.88
C THR A 182 5.89 -2.98 -31.92
N GLY A 183 5.41 -2.21 -32.88
CA GLY A 183 4.53 -2.66 -33.96
C GLY A 183 3.05 -2.79 -33.58
N ALA A 184 2.70 -2.67 -32.29
CA ALA A 184 1.29 -2.73 -31.86
C ALA A 184 0.52 -1.48 -32.33
N VAL A 185 -0.67 -1.70 -32.85
CA VAL A 185 -1.58 -0.64 -33.28
C VAL A 185 -2.39 -0.14 -32.09
N ALA A 186 -2.38 1.16 -31.88
CA ALA A 186 -3.15 1.85 -30.83
C ALA A 186 -3.52 3.26 -31.33
N GLN A 187 -4.31 3.98 -30.56
CA GLN A 187 -4.54 5.41 -30.84
C GLN A 187 -3.19 6.14 -30.77
N PHE A 188 -2.96 7.05 -31.71
CA PHE A 188 -1.67 7.75 -31.98
C PHE A 188 -0.53 6.84 -32.51
N ALA A 189 -0.84 5.57 -32.80
CA ALA A 189 0.08 4.63 -33.43
C ALA A 189 -0.67 3.76 -34.47
N ALA A 190 -1.38 4.39 -35.40
CA ALA A 190 -2.22 3.71 -36.40
C ALA A 190 -1.42 2.78 -37.33
N ASN A 191 -0.14 3.08 -37.58
CA ASN A 191 0.77 2.26 -38.38
C ASN A 191 1.66 1.33 -37.54
N GLY A 192 1.32 1.18 -36.25
CA GLY A 192 2.14 0.48 -35.28
C GLY A 192 3.12 1.40 -34.53
N LYS A 193 3.35 1.11 -33.26
CA LYS A 193 4.32 1.86 -32.46
C LYS A 193 5.75 1.60 -32.94
N GLU A 194 6.50 2.64 -33.23
CA GLU A 194 7.88 2.56 -33.71
C GLU A 194 8.88 2.29 -32.58
N GLY A 195 8.66 2.88 -31.40
CA GLY A 195 9.56 2.74 -30.25
C GLY A 195 9.43 1.41 -29.52
N THR A 196 10.47 1.03 -28.78
CA THR A 196 10.48 -0.16 -27.93
C THR A 196 9.60 0.02 -26.71
N LYS A 197 9.10 -1.09 -26.15
CA LYS A 197 8.45 -1.12 -24.83
C LYS A 197 9.49 -0.75 -23.77
N LYS A 198 9.14 0.17 -22.89
CA LYS A 198 9.93 0.50 -21.70
C LYS A 198 9.94 -0.70 -20.74
N ASP A 199 11.10 -1.11 -20.30
CA ASP A 199 11.23 -2.17 -19.27
C ASP A 199 11.23 -1.54 -17.88
N LEU A 200 10.03 -1.32 -17.34
CA LEU A 200 9.85 -0.72 -16.03
C LEU A 200 10.40 -1.62 -14.91
N ALA A 201 10.18 -2.93 -15.02
CA ALA A 201 10.64 -3.86 -14.01
C ALA A 201 12.17 -3.86 -13.90
N TYR A 202 12.86 -3.92 -15.04
CA TYR A 202 14.33 -3.83 -15.06
C TYR A 202 14.86 -2.52 -14.47
N MET A 203 14.20 -1.39 -14.76
CA MET A 203 14.56 -0.11 -14.18
C MET A 203 14.43 -0.11 -12.65
N MET A 204 13.35 -0.66 -12.13
CA MET A 204 13.15 -0.76 -10.66
C MET A 204 14.15 -1.71 -10.01
N MET A 205 14.56 -2.78 -10.68
CA MET A 205 15.61 -3.68 -10.18
C MET A 205 16.98 -2.99 -10.01
N THR A 206 17.25 -1.90 -10.73
CA THR A 206 18.52 -1.17 -10.62
C THR A 206 18.75 -0.53 -9.25
N TYR A 207 17.72 -0.33 -8.45
CA TYR A 207 17.83 0.15 -7.06
C TYR A 207 18.43 -0.90 -6.11
N GLY A 208 18.37 -2.19 -6.46
CA GLY A 208 18.97 -3.27 -5.68
C GLY A 208 18.24 -3.64 -4.38
N SER A 209 17.49 -2.72 -3.79
CA SER A 209 16.68 -2.93 -2.57
C SER A 209 15.19 -3.17 -2.86
N VAL A 210 14.77 -3.07 -4.11
CA VAL A 210 13.37 -3.24 -4.51
C VAL A 210 13.13 -4.68 -4.95
N TYR A 211 12.17 -5.35 -4.31
CA TYR A 211 11.67 -6.63 -4.81
C TYR A 211 10.77 -6.38 -6.02
N VAL A 212 11.07 -7.01 -7.15
CA VAL A 212 10.33 -6.82 -8.40
C VAL A 212 9.79 -8.15 -8.89
N ALA A 213 8.51 -8.20 -9.26
CA ALA A 213 7.88 -9.36 -9.88
C ALA A 213 7.00 -8.95 -11.05
N GLN A 214 7.00 -9.74 -12.12
CA GLN A 214 6.06 -9.64 -13.24
C GLN A 214 5.24 -10.91 -13.31
N VAL A 215 3.93 -10.76 -13.37
CA VAL A 215 2.98 -11.88 -13.44
C VAL A 215 1.90 -11.61 -14.47
N ALA A 216 1.40 -12.68 -15.07
CA ALA A 216 0.16 -12.65 -15.85
C ALA A 216 -0.99 -13.06 -14.92
N LEU A 217 -1.79 -12.08 -14.47
CA LEU A 217 -2.95 -12.35 -13.61
C LEU A 217 -3.88 -13.38 -14.28
N GLY A 218 -4.22 -14.42 -13.55
CA GLY A 218 -5.09 -15.48 -14.04
C GLY A 218 -4.39 -16.59 -14.83
N ALA A 219 -3.10 -16.47 -15.18
CA ALA A 219 -2.34 -17.58 -15.76
C ALA A 219 -2.03 -18.65 -14.71
N ASP A 220 -1.64 -18.22 -13.51
CA ASP A 220 -1.46 -19.08 -12.34
C ASP A 220 -1.85 -18.30 -11.07
N PHE A 221 -2.98 -18.69 -10.49
CA PHE A 221 -3.51 -18.06 -9.28
C PHE A 221 -2.61 -18.30 -8.05
N ASN A 222 -2.02 -19.50 -7.94
CA ASN A 222 -1.15 -19.81 -6.80
C ASN A 222 0.15 -19.01 -6.86
N GLN A 223 0.71 -18.83 -8.06
CA GLN A 223 1.88 -17.96 -8.24
C GLN A 223 1.57 -16.52 -7.79
N THR A 224 0.45 -15.97 -8.23
CA THR A 224 0.04 -14.62 -7.85
C THR A 224 -0.15 -14.47 -6.34
N LEU A 225 -0.78 -15.44 -5.68
CA LEU A 225 -0.93 -15.46 -4.22
C LEU A 225 0.42 -15.56 -3.50
N SER A 226 1.33 -16.40 -3.99
CA SER A 226 2.64 -16.55 -3.36
C SER A 226 3.45 -15.25 -3.39
N LEU A 227 3.35 -14.47 -4.47
CA LEU A 227 4.00 -13.16 -4.57
C LEU A 227 3.42 -12.14 -3.59
N ILE A 228 2.11 -12.15 -3.37
CA ILE A 228 1.48 -11.31 -2.35
C ILE A 228 2.00 -11.64 -0.95
N HIS A 229 2.14 -12.92 -0.63
CA HIS A 229 2.71 -13.37 0.65
C HIS A 229 4.21 -13.06 0.82
N ILE A 230 4.95 -12.93 -0.28
CA ILE A 230 6.36 -12.51 -0.23
C ILE A 230 6.46 -11.01 0.06
N SER A 231 5.61 -10.19 -0.55
CA SER A 231 5.61 -8.73 -0.37
C SER A 231 5.01 -8.30 0.97
N GLU A 232 4.16 -9.12 1.56
CA GLU A 232 3.45 -8.88 2.83
C GLU A 232 3.47 -10.16 3.69
N PRO A 233 4.61 -10.55 4.28
CA PRO A 233 4.74 -11.75 5.10
C PRO A 233 3.96 -11.67 6.42
#